data_cded4b60b9df6f62892049eafb5d4a6b
#
_entry.id   cded4b60b9df6f62892049eafb5d4a6b
#
_cell.length_a   1.000
_cell.length_b   1.000
_cell.length_c   1.000
_cell.angle_alpha   90.00
_cell.angle_beta   90.00
_cell.angle_gamma   90.00
#
_symmetry.space_group_name_H-M   'P 1'
#
loop_
_entity.id
_entity.type
_entity.pdbx_description
1 polymer ?
#
loop_
_entity_poly.entity_id
_entity_poly.type
_entity_poly.pdbx_seq_one_letter_code
_entity_poly.pdbx_strand_id
1 'polypeptide(L)'
;MSRVGVILLSLSLSWLMADFTALSPAEAGYEELFKQVRTTSWALYLRETGGIRAVCSSTAFHSDTVKTYLLTAGHCVIGNDMKRTDMMVTQDHRMFFPAQLHKSGLIPRKNTRDNSASMDDYQGNDWAVLVADVGQQPTLPLGLSADLSIGEDLIMVGVPFGLDFLAVQGVVGSTDVSMSTLVWNHYFGANIFVAGGNSGGGVVSTKQKKVVGIVNAGPGPQSSMMVFMPVKLLPVDVLSPPKAGNNTSPTSEMDHAHP
;
A
#
# COMPACT_ATOMS: atom_id res chain seq x y z
N MET A 1 -56.67 -56.49 -7.27
CA MET A 1 -55.53 -56.16 -6.42
C MET A 1 -54.49 -55.50 -7.32
N SER A 2 -54.36 -54.20 -7.14
CA SER A 2 -53.68 -53.27 -8.05
C SER A 2 -52.22 -53.15 -7.70
N ARG A 3 -51.36 -53.42 -8.67
CA ARG A 3 -49.94 -52.99 -8.65
C ARG A 3 -49.84 -51.71 -9.49
N VAL A 4 -49.65 -50.60 -8.82
CA VAL A 4 -49.26 -49.30 -9.41
C VAL A 4 -48.24 -48.70 -8.43
N GLY A 5 -47.04 -48.55 -8.70
CA GLY A 5 -46.35 -47.57 -9.52
C GLY A 5 -45.30 -47.02 -8.61
N VAL A 6 -44.04 -47.51 -8.69
CA VAL A 6 -42.82 -46.84 -8.19
C VAL A 6 -41.90 -46.69 -9.36
N ILE A 7 -42.12 -45.69 -10.15
CA ILE A 7 -41.15 -45.18 -11.14
C ILE A 7 -41.40 -43.68 -11.24
N LEU A 8 -40.33 -42.91 -11.14
CA LEU A 8 -40.23 -41.45 -11.33
C LEU A 8 -39.85 -40.66 -10.08
N LEU A 9 -38.63 -40.82 -9.59
CA LEU A 9 -37.95 -39.80 -8.83
C LEU A 9 -36.41 -39.96 -8.92
N SER A 10 -35.88 -40.24 -10.08
CA SER A 10 -34.41 -40.33 -10.27
C SER A 10 -33.84 -39.47 -11.41
N LEU A 11 -34.60 -38.51 -11.92
CA LEU A 11 -34.13 -37.69 -13.07
C LEU A 11 -33.99 -36.19 -12.79
N SER A 12 -34.19 -35.74 -11.55
CA SER A 12 -34.09 -34.30 -11.23
C SER A 12 -32.86 -33.90 -10.41
N LEU A 13 -31.96 -34.82 -10.05
CA LEU A 13 -30.78 -34.50 -9.26
C LEU A 13 -29.49 -34.34 -10.11
N SER A 14 -29.54 -34.67 -11.40
CA SER A 14 -28.36 -34.62 -12.28
C SER A 14 -28.11 -33.25 -12.90
N TRP A 15 -29.03 -32.29 -12.74
CA TRP A 15 -28.90 -30.95 -13.32
C TRP A 15 -28.41 -29.88 -12.33
N LEU A 16 -28.27 -30.22 -11.04
CA LEU A 16 -27.81 -29.26 -10.01
C LEU A 16 -26.30 -29.32 -9.70
N MET A 17 -25.57 -30.23 -10.33
CA MET A 17 -24.13 -30.40 -10.07
C MET A 17 -23.22 -29.99 -11.26
N ALA A 18 -23.77 -29.35 -12.28
CA ALA A 18 -23.01 -29.05 -13.49
C ALA A 18 -22.50 -27.62 -13.62
N ASP A 19 -22.81 -26.71 -12.67
CA ASP A 19 -22.46 -25.30 -12.77
C ASP A 19 -21.51 -24.80 -11.65
N PHE A 20 -20.70 -25.70 -11.06
CA PHE A 20 -19.48 -25.26 -10.38
C PHE A 20 -18.38 -25.10 -11.42
N THR A 21 -18.58 -24.18 -12.34
CA THR A 21 -17.71 -24.01 -13.49
C THR A 21 -17.00 -22.69 -13.42
N ALA A 22 -15.76 -22.76 -13.84
CA ALA A 22 -14.87 -21.68 -14.25
C ALA A 22 -15.36 -20.26 -13.95
N LEU A 23 -14.61 -19.54 -13.13
CA LEU A 23 -14.74 -18.09 -12.95
C LEU A 23 -14.98 -17.43 -14.32
N SER A 24 -15.88 -16.46 -14.38
CA SER A 24 -16.02 -15.66 -15.58
C SER A 24 -14.66 -15.02 -15.94
N PRO A 25 -14.39 -14.70 -17.20
CA PRO A 25 -13.14 -14.03 -17.58
C PRO A 25 -12.87 -12.74 -16.77
N ALA A 26 -13.91 -12.04 -16.34
CA ALA A 26 -13.80 -10.88 -15.47
C ALA A 26 -13.36 -11.29 -14.06
N GLU A 27 -13.96 -12.30 -13.44
CA GLU A 27 -13.59 -12.81 -12.12
C GLU A 27 -12.17 -13.39 -12.13
N ALA A 28 -11.77 -14.12 -13.17
CA ALA A 28 -10.41 -14.60 -13.33
C ALA A 28 -9.40 -13.44 -13.46
N GLY A 29 -9.77 -12.36 -14.13
CA GLY A 29 -8.96 -11.14 -14.23
C GLY A 29 -8.77 -10.42 -12.88
N TYR A 30 -9.80 -10.41 -12.03
CA TYR A 30 -9.72 -9.88 -10.68
C TYR A 30 -8.84 -10.74 -9.78
N GLU A 31 -9.00 -12.07 -9.81
CA GLU A 31 -8.19 -12.99 -9.00
C GLU A 31 -6.69 -12.82 -9.29
N GLU A 32 -6.33 -12.76 -10.58
CA GLU A 32 -4.93 -12.56 -10.97
C GLU A 32 -4.39 -11.20 -10.52
N LEU A 33 -5.18 -10.14 -10.64
CA LEU A 33 -4.78 -8.82 -10.19
C LEU A 33 -4.63 -8.79 -8.64
N PHE A 34 -5.52 -9.44 -7.89
CA PHE A 34 -5.38 -9.58 -6.44
C PHE A 34 -4.08 -10.31 -6.06
N LYS A 35 -3.74 -11.39 -6.73
CA LYS A 35 -2.48 -12.11 -6.53
C LYS A 35 -1.29 -11.19 -6.78
N GLN A 36 -1.31 -10.45 -7.88
CA GLN A 36 -0.26 -9.49 -8.23
C GLN A 36 -0.14 -8.39 -7.16
N VAL A 37 -1.23 -7.75 -6.74
CA VAL A 37 -1.23 -6.73 -5.70
C VAL A 37 -0.70 -7.32 -4.38
N ARG A 38 -1.12 -8.54 -4.02
CA ARG A 38 -0.66 -9.21 -2.79
C ARG A 38 0.85 -9.46 -2.80
N THR A 39 1.42 -9.92 -3.92
CA THR A 39 2.87 -10.18 -4.01
C THR A 39 3.72 -8.92 -3.98
N THR A 40 3.14 -7.75 -4.23
CA THR A 40 3.82 -6.46 -4.14
C THR A 40 3.56 -5.72 -2.83
N SER A 41 2.67 -6.24 -1.99
CA SER A 41 2.30 -5.64 -0.70
C SER A 41 3.21 -6.13 0.43
N TRP A 42 3.62 -5.20 1.29
CA TRP A 42 4.50 -5.43 2.42
C TRP A 42 3.90 -4.85 3.69
N ALA A 43 4.01 -5.56 4.80
CA ALA A 43 3.68 -5.04 6.13
C ALA A 43 4.88 -4.28 6.69
N LEU A 44 4.63 -3.13 7.31
CA LEU A 44 5.62 -2.30 7.98
C LEU A 44 5.49 -2.48 9.48
N TYR A 45 6.62 -2.80 10.12
CA TYR A 45 6.77 -3.01 11.54
C TYR A 45 7.78 -2.04 12.15
N LEU A 46 7.58 -1.72 13.42
CA LEU A 46 8.57 -1.06 14.25
C LEU A 46 9.13 -2.04 15.26
N ARG A 47 10.44 -2.05 15.43
CA ARG A 47 11.11 -2.71 16.54
C ARG A 47 11.04 -1.79 17.75
N GLU A 48 10.50 -2.30 18.83
CA GLU A 48 10.37 -1.62 20.13
C GLU A 48 11.06 -2.44 21.21
N THR A 49 11.26 -1.89 22.41
CA THR A 49 11.97 -2.55 23.54
C THR A 49 11.31 -3.88 23.96
N GLY A 50 10.02 -4.08 23.66
CA GLY A 50 9.24 -5.30 24.00
C GLY A 50 9.00 -6.24 22.83
N GLY A 51 9.52 -5.97 21.62
CA GLY A 51 9.26 -6.78 20.44
C GLY A 51 9.10 -5.99 19.15
N ILE A 52 8.31 -6.50 18.24
CA ILE A 52 7.95 -5.84 16.99
C ILE A 52 6.44 -5.57 16.97
N ARG A 53 6.03 -4.43 16.44
CA ARG A 53 4.63 -4.04 16.30
C ARG A 53 4.33 -3.66 14.86
N ALA A 54 3.28 -4.27 14.27
CA ALA A 54 2.76 -3.85 12.99
C ALA A 54 2.20 -2.42 13.09
N VAL A 55 2.55 -1.57 12.15
CA VAL A 55 2.12 -0.17 12.17
C VAL A 55 1.39 0.24 10.90
N CYS A 56 1.81 -0.26 9.74
CA CYS A 56 1.34 0.19 8.44
C CYS A 56 1.54 -0.87 7.36
N SER A 57 1.08 -0.53 6.18
CA SER A 57 1.30 -1.25 4.93
C SER A 57 2.24 -0.47 4.02
N SER A 58 2.79 -1.13 3.02
CA SER A 58 3.55 -0.51 1.93
C SER A 58 3.43 -1.33 0.65
N THR A 59 3.82 -0.73 -0.47
CA THR A 59 3.75 -1.40 -1.78
C THR A 59 5.06 -1.23 -2.53
N ALA A 60 5.61 -2.34 -3.04
CA ALA A 60 6.80 -2.32 -3.88
C ALA A 60 6.44 -1.75 -5.26
N PHE A 61 7.08 -0.65 -5.65
CA PHE A 61 6.86 0.02 -6.93
C PHE A 61 8.08 0.05 -7.85
N HIS A 62 9.26 -0.18 -7.29
CA HIS A 62 10.50 -0.32 -8.02
C HIS A 62 11.43 -1.30 -7.30
N SER A 63 12.22 -2.05 -8.08
CA SER A 63 13.19 -3.00 -7.54
C SER A 63 14.35 -3.15 -8.52
N ASP A 64 15.56 -3.25 -8.00
CA ASP A 64 16.76 -3.66 -8.74
C ASP A 64 17.27 -5.00 -8.20
N THR A 65 18.47 -5.42 -8.60
CA THR A 65 19.04 -6.71 -8.17
C THR A 65 19.37 -6.78 -6.68
N VAL A 66 19.48 -5.65 -5.99
CA VAL A 66 19.88 -5.54 -4.58
C VAL A 66 18.77 -4.99 -3.71
N LYS A 67 18.05 -3.98 -4.18
CA LYS A 67 17.15 -3.14 -3.39
C LYS A 67 15.73 -3.17 -3.93
N THR A 68 14.79 -3.12 -3.00
CA THR A 68 13.38 -2.89 -3.30
C THR A 68 12.93 -1.59 -2.65
N TYR A 69 12.23 -0.76 -3.44
CA TYR A 69 11.68 0.53 -3.04
C TYR A 69 10.20 0.37 -2.75
N LEU A 70 9.83 0.72 -1.53
CA LEU A 70 8.49 0.56 -0.99
C LEU A 70 7.85 1.93 -0.77
N LEU A 71 6.69 2.15 -1.37
CA LEU A 71 5.89 3.34 -1.16
C LEU A 71 4.96 3.12 0.04
N THR A 72 4.90 4.07 0.96
CA THR A 72 4.05 4.04 2.16
C THR A 72 3.58 5.45 2.53
N ALA A 73 2.73 5.59 3.54
CA ALA A 73 2.33 6.89 4.06
C ALA A 73 3.45 7.51 4.92
N GLY A 74 3.59 8.83 4.88
CA GLY A 74 4.63 9.55 5.62
C GLY A 74 4.47 9.41 7.13
N HIS A 75 3.23 9.47 7.66
CA HIS A 75 2.96 9.31 9.09
C HIS A 75 3.34 7.92 9.63
N CYS A 76 3.50 6.93 8.77
CA CYS A 76 3.96 5.58 9.16
C CYS A 76 5.43 5.57 9.60
N VAL A 77 6.24 6.47 9.05
CA VAL A 77 7.71 6.47 9.19
C VAL A 77 8.25 7.68 9.94
N ILE A 78 7.48 8.78 9.98
CA ILE A 78 7.84 9.99 10.72
C ILE A 78 7.05 9.96 12.02
N GLY A 79 7.72 9.68 13.11
CA GLY A 79 7.17 9.72 14.48
C GLY A 79 7.65 10.94 15.23
N ASN A 80 7.25 11.06 16.50
CA ASN A 80 7.63 12.15 17.40
C ASN A 80 9.15 12.38 17.50
N ASP A 81 9.97 11.37 17.21
CA ASP A 81 11.44 11.45 17.22
C ASP A 81 12.05 11.66 15.83
N MET A 82 11.25 12.07 14.84
CA MET A 82 11.64 12.46 13.48
C MET A 82 12.37 11.41 12.62
N LYS A 83 12.76 10.27 13.17
CA LYS A 83 13.32 9.14 12.41
C LYS A 83 13.02 7.85 13.15
N ARG A 84 12.10 7.07 12.66
CA ARG A 84 11.96 5.69 13.12
C ARG A 84 13.11 4.89 12.50
N THR A 85 14.17 4.66 13.29
CA THR A 85 15.40 3.99 12.82
C THR A 85 15.27 2.48 12.77
N ASP A 86 14.30 1.91 13.47
CA ASP A 86 14.14 0.47 13.62
C ASP A 86 12.92 -0.07 12.84
N MET A 87 12.83 0.35 11.58
CA MET A 87 11.78 -0.13 10.68
C MET A 87 12.15 -1.49 10.10
N MET A 88 11.16 -2.37 10.06
CA MET A 88 11.25 -3.69 9.47
C MET A 88 10.09 -3.91 8.50
N VAL A 89 10.34 -4.61 7.42
CA VAL A 89 9.30 -4.97 6.44
C VAL A 89 9.24 -6.47 6.23
N THR A 90 8.04 -6.97 5.92
CA THR A 90 7.82 -8.40 5.67
C THR A 90 6.67 -8.61 4.68
N GLN A 91 6.72 -9.71 3.93
CA GLN A 91 5.63 -10.15 3.05
C GLN A 91 4.84 -11.33 3.64
N ASP A 92 5.38 -12.02 4.64
CA ASP A 92 4.83 -13.29 5.14
C ASP A 92 4.70 -13.35 6.67
N HIS A 93 5.01 -12.25 7.37
CA HIS A 93 5.06 -12.16 8.84
C HIS A 93 6.02 -13.15 9.52
N ARG A 94 6.93 -13.75 8.76
CA ARG A 94 7.94 -14.73 9.25
C ARG A 94 9.36 -14.20 9.10
N MET A 95 9.66 -13.67 7.91
CA MET A 95 10.97 -13.09 7.62
C MET A 95 10.86 -11.56 7.62
N PHE A 96 11.65 -10.91 8.47
CA PHE A 96 11.67 -9.47 8.65
C PHE A 96 12.99 -8.89 8.16
N PHE A 97 12.91 -7.88 7.32
CA PHE A 97 14.06 -7.22 6.73
C PHE A 97 14.12 -5.78 7.22
N PRO A 98 15.31 -5.27 7.59
CA PRO A 98 15.49 -3.85 7.88
C PRO A 98 15.09 -3.00 6.68
N ALA A 99 14.40 -1.89 6.96
CA ALA A 99 14.05 -0.90 5.95
C ALA A 99 14.52 0.50 6.41
N GLN A 100 14.99 1.30 5.48
CA GLN A 100 15.48 2.63 5.73
C GLN A 100 14.62 3.68 5.01
N LEU A 101 14.39 4.81 5.67
CA LEU A 101 13.74 5.94 5.03
C LEU A 101 14.65 6.50 3.94
N HIS A 102 14.20 6.45 2.69
CA HIS A 102 14.87 7.05 1.55
C HIS A 102 14.42 8.49 1.34
N LYS A 103 13.10 8.73 1.33
CA LYS A 103 12.51 10.05 1.11
C LYS A 103 11.13 10.15 1.73
N SER A 104 10.74 11.35 2.15
CA SER A 104 9.38 11.64 2.65
C SER A 104 8.89 12.98 2.16
N GLY A 105 7.58 13.07 1.90
CA GLY A 105 6.88 14.32 1.60
C GLY A 105 6.34 15.01 2.84
N LEU A 106 6.30 14.31 3.99
CA LEU A 106 5.83 14.85 5.24
C LEU A 106 7.00 15.59 5.93
N ILE A 107 6.79 16.87 6.23
CA ILE A 107 7.81 17.76 6.79
C ILE A 107 7.30 18.30 8.13
N PRO A 108 8.03 18.10 9.26
CA PRO A 108 7.67 18.68 10.54
C PRO A 108 7.65 20.21 10.48
N ARG A 109 6.67 20.83 11.09
CA ARG A 109 6.64 22.28 11.30
C ARG A 109 7.64 22.62 12.40
N LYS A 110 8.38 23.74 12.24
CA LYS A 110 9.31 24.24 13.26
C LYS A 110 8.52 24.54 14.52
N ASN A 111 8.93 23.96 15.66
CA ASN A 111 8.44 24.17 17.04
C ASN A 111 7.52 23.10 17.65
N THR A 112 7.37 21.92 17.08
CA THR A 112 6.71 20.83 17.80
C THR A 112 7.66 20.22 18.83
N ARG A 113 7.57 20.69 20.08
CA ARG A 113 8.34 20.15 21.24
C ARG A 113 7.53 19.18 22.10
N ASP A 114 6.30 18.88 21.71
CA ASP A 114 5.40 18.08 22.52
C ASP A 114 5.24 16.67 21.93
N ASN A 115 5.29 15.65 22.80
CA ASN A 115 5.21 14.23 22.45
C ASN A 115 3.82 13.78 21.94
N SER A 116 2.90 14.71 21.73
CA SER A 116 1.56 14.47 21.18
C SER A 116 1.42 14.98 19.74
N ALA A 117 2.39 14.69 18.86
CA ALA A 117 2.36 15.18 17.49
C ALA A 117 1.06 14.77 16.78
N SER A 118 0.23 15.74 16.45
CA SER A 118 -0.93 15.59 15.57
C SER A 118 -0.51 15.80 14.12
N MET A 119 -1.35 15.42 13.15
CA MET A 119 -1.08 15.71 11.74
C MET A 119 -1.00 17.21 11.43
N ASP A 120 -1.52 18.06 12.32
CA ASP A 120 -1.40 19.53 12.22
C ASP A 120 0.02 20.04 12.48
N ASP A 121 0.88 19.21 13.09
CA ASP A 121 2.29 19.54 13.33
C ASP A 121 3.18 19.31 12.09
N TYR A 122 2.60 18.86 10.99
CA TYR A 122 3.29 18.60 9.75
C TYR A 122 2.75 19.46 8.61
N GLN A 123 3.51 19.51 7.53
CA GLN A 123 3.14 20.11 6.25
C GLN A 123 3.65 19.25 5.10
N GLY A 124 3.14 19.49 3.88
CA GLY A 124 3.48 18.72 2.71
C GLY A 124 2.50 17.56 2.48
N ASN A 125 2.90 16.58 1.70
CA ASN A 125 2.07 15.44 1.37
C ASN A 125 2.49 14.21 2.18
N ASP A 126 1.51 13.43 2.61
CA ASP A 126 1.68 12.30 3.52
C ASP A 126 2.11 11.02 2.79
N TRP A 127 3.35 11.01 2.29
CA TRP A 127 3.99 9.86 1.65
C TRP A 127 5.43 9.68 2.13
N ALA A 128 5.93 8.45 2.00
CA ALA A 128 7.34 8.13 2.15
C ALA A 128 7.75 6.97 1.23
N VAL A 129 9.03 6.93 0.90
CA VAL A 129 9.69 5.82 0.23
C VAL A 129 10.67 5.20 1.20
N LEU A 130 10.55 3.89 1.40
CA LEU A 130 11.50 3.06 2.12
C LEU A 130 12.33 2.26 1.14
N VAL A 131 13.54 1.89 1.56
CA VAL A 131 14.43 0.99 0.83
C VAL A 131 14.78 -0.18 1.73
N ALA A 132 14.64 -1.40 1.21
CA ALA A 132 15.04 -2.64 1.87
C ALA A 132 15.99 -3.43 0.97
N ASP A 133 17.06 -3.98 1.54
CA ASP A 133 18.04 -4.82 0.84
C ASP A 133 17.52 -6.28 0.79
N VAL A 134 16.51 -6.51 -0.03
CA VAL A 134 15.81 -7.81 -0.18
C VAL A 134 15.95 -8.39 -1.59
N GLY A 135 16.84 -7.81 -2.40
CA GLY A 135 17.00 -8.20 -3.80
C GLY A 135 15.81 -7.81 -4.66
N GLN A 136 15.77 -8.38 -5.85
CA GLN A 136 14.70 -8.13 -6.80
C GLN A 136 13.38 -8.79 -6.35
N GLN A 137 12.35 -7.96 -6.21
CA GLN A 137 11.01 -8.37 -5.81
C GLN A 137 9.97 -8.00 -6.87
N PRO A 138 8.81 -8.67 -6.90
CA PRO A 138 7.67 -8.21 -7.69
C PRO A 138 7.30 -6.76 -7.37
N THR A 139 6.98 -5.98 -8.39
CA THR A 139 6.59 -4.56 -8.26
C THR A 139 5.34 -4.26 -9.06
N LEU A 140 4.59 -3.23 -8.63
CA LEU A 140 3.54 -2.60 -9.42
C LEU A 140 3.99 -1.21 -9.85
N PRO A 141 3.93 -0.88 -11.14
CA PRO A 141 4.28 0.46 -11.60
C PRO A 141 3.31 1.50 -11.06
N LEU A 142 3.80 2.73 -10.91
CA LEU A 142 2.96 3.88 -10.60
C LEU A 142 2.13 4.28 -11.82
N GLY A 143 0.85 4.57 -11.58
CA GLY A 143 -0.12 4.94 -12.61
C GLY A 143 -0.39 6.44 -12.67
N LEU A 144 -1.34 6.82 -13.52
CA LEU A 144 -1.78 8.20 -13.66
C LEU A 144 -3.08 8.40 -12.88
N SER A 145 -2.98 8.88 -11.65
CA SER A 145 -4.17 9.16 -10.83
C SER A 145 -5.02 10.32 -11.37
N ALA A 146 -4.47 11.14 -12.29
CA ALA A 146 -5.23 12.17 -12.97
C ALA A 146 -6.35 11.61 -13.89
N ASP A 147 -6.20 10.35 -14.34
CA ASP A 147 -7.15 9.67 -15.21
C ASP A 147 -8.22 8.89 -14.44
N LEU A 148 -8.20 8.92 -13.10
CA LEU A 148 -9.22 8.27 -12.29
C LEU A 148 -10.55 9.00 -12.39
N SER A 149 -11.62 8.22 -12.57
CA SER A 149 -12.99 8.70 -12.63
C SER A 149 -13.79 8.20 -11.42
N ILE A 150 -14.78 8.99 -10.97
CA ILE A 150 -15.76 8.53 -9.97
C ILE A 150 -16.45 7.27 -10.49
N GLY A 151 -16.54 6.25 -9.61
CA GLY A 151 -17.10 4.94 -9.96
C GLY A 151 -16.07 3.96 -10.53
N GLU A 152 -14.80 4.36 -10.73
CA GLU A 152 -13.77 3.44 -11.20
C GLU A 152 -13.38 2.45 -10.08
N ASP A 153 -13.25 1.17 -10.44
CA ASP A 153 -12.92 0.09 -9.51
C ASP A 153 -11.48 0.17 -9.04
N LEU A 154 -11.32 0.00 -7.73
CA LEU A 154 -10.06 0.00 -7.02
C LEU A 154 -9.86 -1.27 -6.21
N ILE A 155 -8.61 -1.70 -6.09
CA ILE A 155 -8.17 -2.77 -5.19
C ILE A 155 -7.10 -2.23 -4.25
N MET A 156 -7.12 -2.70 -2.99
CA MET A 156 -6.07 -2.47 -2.01
C MET A 156 -5.76 -3.78 -1.28
N VAL A 157 -4.50 -3.98 -0.93
CA VAL A 157 -4.08 -5.04 0.00
C VAL A 157 -3.29 -4.39 1.13
N GLY A 158 -3.66 -4.67 2.37
CA GLY A 158 -3.02 -4.12 3.55
C GLY A 158 -3.09 -5.06 4.76
N VAL A 159 -2.58 -4.63 5.91
CA VAL A 159 -2.50 -5.39 7.16
C VAL A 159 -3.34 -4.73 8.27
N PRO A 160 -4.67 -4.73 8.16
CA PRO A 160 -5.53 -4.08 9.13
C PRO A 160 -5.27 -4.65 10.53
N PHE A 161 -5.11 -3.76 11.52
CA PHE A 161 -4.82 -4.12 12.93
C PHE A 161 -3.57 -4.99 13.12
N GLY A 162 -2.65 -5.05 12.14
CA GLY A 162 -1.49 -5.95 12.18
C GLY A 162 -1.84 -7.42 11.98
N LEU A 163 -3.04 -7.72 11.52
CA LEU A 163 -3.46 -9.05 11.11
C LEU A 163 -2.77 -9.45 9.80
N ASP A 164 -3.15 -10.61 9.25
CA ASP A 164 -2.67 -11.03 7.94
C ASP A 164 -3.15 -10.07 6.82
N PHE A 165 -2.53 -10.17 5.67
CA PHE A 165 -2.87 -9.34 4.53
C PHE A 165 -4.33 -9.56 4.10
N LEU A 166 -5.09 -8.47 4.09
CA LEU A 166 -6.46 -8.45 3.64
C LEU A 166 -6.58 -7.69 2.33
N ALA A 167 -7.15 -8.36 1.34
CA ALA A 167 -7.52 -7.73 0.07
C ALA A 167 -8.94 -7.16 0.17
N VAL A 168 -9.11 -5.94 -0.25
CA VAL A 168 -10.39 -5.24 -0.32
C VAL A 168 -10.54 -4.53 -1.65
N GLN A 169 -11.79 -4.38 -2.11
CA GLN A 169 -12.11 -3.63 -3.31
C GLN A 169 -13.22 -2.61 -3.04
N GLY A 170 -13.34 -1.64 -3.91
CA GLY A 170 -14.38 -0.63 -3.92
C GLY A 170 -14.20 0.30 -5.09
N VAL A 171 -14.77 1.50 -5.01
CA VAL A 171 -14.82 2.45 -6.12
C VAL A 171 -14.36 3.83 -5.69
N VAL A 172 -13.84 4.61 -6.64
CA VAL A 172 -13.57 6.04 -6.45
C VAL A 172 -14.88 6.74 -6.16
N GLY A 173 -14.97 7.38 -5.00
CA GLY A 173 -16.15 8.18 -4.60
C GLY A 173 -15.96 9.67 -4.78
N SER A 174 -14.72 10.17 -4.73
CA SER A 174 -14.37 11.57 -4.93
C SER A 174 -12.94 11.71 -5.44
N THR A 175 -12.71 12.68 -6.31
CA THR A 175 -11.38 13.03 -6.83
C THR A 175 -10.82 14.32 -6.22
N ASP A 176 -11.50 14.88 -5.23
CA ASP A 176 -11.04 16.03 -4.46
C ASP A 176 -11.65 16.00 -3.05
N VAL A 177 -10.87 15.53 -2.10
CA VAL A 177 -11.18 15.52 -0.66
C VAL A 177 -10.15 16.37 0.03
N SER A 178 -10.59 17.38 0.76
CA SER A 178 -9.75 18.17 1.64
C SER A 178 -10.23 17.97 3.08
N MET A 179 -9.33 17.54 3.94
CA MET A 179 -9.57 17.45 5.38
C MET A 179 -9.05 18.73 6.05
N SER A 180 -9.51 19.02 7.26
CA SER A 180 -9.16 20.22 8.00
C SER A 180 -7.68 20.32 8.42
N THR A 181 -6.82 19.42 7.93
CA THR A 181 -5.38 19.43 8.18
C THR A 181 -4.63 20.02 6.98
N LEU A 182 -3.45 20.57 7.20
CA LEU A 182 -2.60 21.11 6.13
C LEU A 182 -1.93 20.02 5.26
N VAL A 183 -2.08 18.76 5.65
CA VAL A 183 -1.38 17.64 5.01
C VAL A 183 -2.26 16.95 3.96
N TRP A 184 -3.58 16.87 4.21
CA TRP A 184 -4.49 16.08 3.37
C TRP A 184 -5.39 16.98 2.52
N ASN A 185 -4.77 17.69 1.56
CA ASN A 185 -5.48 18.52 0.60
C ASN A 185 -5.42 17.90 -0.79
N HIS A 186 -6.53 17.98 -1.53
CA HIS A 186 -6.67 17.43 -2.89
C HIS A 186 -6.42 15.92 -2.97
N TYR A 187 -6.77 15.20 -1.90
CA TYR A 187 -6.74 13.74 -1.85
C TYR A 187 -7.99 13.17 -2.50
N PHE A 188 -7.99 11.87 -2.73
CA PHE A 188 -9.12 11.16 -3.31
C PHE A 188 -9.84 10.38 -2.21
N GLY A 189 -11.17 10.24 -2.38
CA GLY A 189 -12.02 9.41 -1.54
C GLY A 189 -12.46 8.15 -2.26
N ALA A 190 -12.54 7.03 -1.56
CA ALA A 190 -13.05 5.78 -2.09
C ALA A 190 -14.00 5.09 -1.09
N ASN A 191 -14.94 4.33 -1.62
CA ASN A 191 -15.78 3.43 -0.84
C ASN A 191 -15.05 2.09 -0.67
N ILE A 192 -14.06 2.08 0.24
CA ILE A 192 -13.24 0.91 0.58
C ILE A 192 -13.11 0.85 2.10
N PHE A 193 -13.26 -0.35 2.67
CA PHE A 193 -13.01 -0.58 4.08
C PHE A 193 -11.54 -0.33 4.42
N VAL A 194 -11.30 0.49 5.43
CA VAL A 194 -9.97 0.74 6.00
C VAL A 194 -9.99 0.67 7.52
N ALA A 195 -8.86 0.29 8.08
CA ALA A 195 -8.59 0.26 9.50
C ALA A 195 -7.13 0.62 9.79
N GLY A 196 -6.80 0.85 11.05
CA GLY A 196 -5.41 1.05 11.47
C GLY A 196 -4.53 -0.10 10.97
N GLY A 197 -3.36 0.21 10.38
CA GLY A 197 -2.49 -0.75 9.70
C GLY A 197 -2.60 -0.75 8.17
N ASN A 198 -3.74 -0.32 7.60
CA ASN A 198 -3.88 -0.17 6.15
C ASN A 198 -3.15 1.06 5.59
N SER A 199 -2.83 2.04 6.43
CA SER A 199 -2.06 3.23 6.03
C SER A 199 -0.80 2.84 5.26
N GLY A 200 -0.53 3.50 4.15
CA GLY A 200 0.61 3.24 3.28
C GLY A 200 0.40 2.12 2.25
N GLY A 201 -0.66 1.33 2.35
CA GLY A 201 -1.03 0.34 1.33
C GLY A 201 -1.31 0.99 -0.01
N GLY A 202 -0.85 0.36 -1.10
CA GLY A 202 -1.08 0.87 -2.45
C GLY A 202 -2.54 0.69 -2.88
N VAL A 203 -3.10 1.75 -3.43
CA VAL A 203 -4.41 1.74 -4.08
C VAL A 203 -4.20 1.51 -5.58
N VAL A 204 -4.75 0.44 -6.11
CA VAL A 204 -4.54 -0.03 -7.47
C VAL A 204 -5.81 0.14 -8.29
N SER A 205 -5.73 0.84 -9.43
CA SER A 205 -6.81 0.88 -10.42
C SER A 205 -6.88 -0.45 -11.14
N THR A 206 -8.07 -1.04 -11.17
CA THR A 206 -8.29 -2.31 -11.90
C THR A 206 -8.16 -2.13 -13.40
N LYS A 207 -8.51 -0.95 -13.91
CA LYS A 207 -8.40 -0.56 -15.31
C LYS A 207 -6.94 -0.38 -15.73
N GLN A 208 -6.15 0.37 -14.95
CA GLN A 208 -4.75 0.65 -15.28
C GLN A 208 -3.81 -0.49 -14.86
N LYS A 209 -4.21 -1.34 -13.89
CA LYS A 209 -3.36 -2.36 -13.23
C LYS A 209 -2.08 -1.75 -12.65
N LYS A 210 -2.21 -0.56 -12.06
CA LYS A 210 -1.10 0.25 -11.54
C LYS A 210 -1.49 0.86 -10.20
N VAL A 211 -0.50 1.18 -9.39
CA VAL A 211 -0.69 1.95 -8.16
C VAL A 211 -1.06 3.38 -8.52
N VAL A 212 -2.24 3.84 -8.13
CA VAL A 212 -2.76 5.18 -8.40
C VAL A 212 -2.82 6.06 -7.15
N GLY A 213 -2.55 5.50 -5.99
CA GLY A 213 -2.52 6.24 -4.73
C GLY A 213 -2.02 5.40 -3.56
N ILE A 214 -1.99 6.02 -2.38
CA ILE A 214 -1.55 5.44 -1.12
C ILE A 214 -2.62 5.71 -0.07
N VAL A 215 -3.02 4.69 0.69
CA VAL A 215 -3.96 4.85 1.82
C VAL A 215 -3.36 5.75 2.89
N ASN A 216 -4.09 6.78 3.31
CA ASN A 216 -3.66 7.68 4.37
C ASN A 216 -4.61 7.69 5.56
N ALA A 217 -5.92 7.69 5.33
CA ALA A 217 -6.89 7.87 6.41
C ALA A 217 -8.25 7.22 6.11
N GLY A 218 -9.05 7.14 7.16
CA GLY A 218 -10.50 7.02 7.14
C GLY A 218 -11.09 7.99 8.17
N PRO A 219 -12.37 8.29 8.14
CA PRO A 219 -13.01 9.20 9.11
C PRO A 219 -13.07 8.63 10.55
N GLY A 220 -12.50 7.47 10.81
CA GLY A 220 -12.42 6.85 12.13
C GLY A 220 -11.46 5.66 12.14
N PRO A 221 -11.27 5.01 13.30
CA PRO A 221 -10.35 3.86 13.46
C PRO A 221 -10.68 2.68 12.53
N GLN A 222 -11.95 2.57 12.15
CA GLN A 222 -12.47 1.66 11.14
C GLN A 222 -13.48 2.43 10.31
N SER A 223 -13.44 2.31 9.00
CA SER A 223 -14.35 3.03 8.13
C SER A 223 -14.61 2.25 6.83
N SER A 224 -15.81 2.39 6.29
CA SER A 224 -16.15 2.02 4.92
C SER A 224 -15.73 3.09 3.90
N MET A 225 -15.16 4.19 4.37
CA MET A 225 -14.62 5.26 3.52
C MET A 225 -13.11 5.34 3.72
N MET A 226 -12.39 5.43 2.62
CA MET A 226 -10.95 5.61 2.55
C MET A 226 -10.62 6.96 1.95
N VAL A 227 -9.63 7.63 2.52
CA VAL A 227 -8.95 8.78 1.91
C VAL A 227 -7.56 8.33 1.50
N PHE A 228 -7.18 8.57 0.27
CA PHE A 228 -5.88 8.20 -0.26
C PHE A 228 -5.21 9.34 -1.01
N MET A 229 -3.89 9.43 -0.86
CA MET A 229 -3.09 10.38 -1.60
C MET A 229 -2.90 9.89 -3.04
N PRO A 230 -3.34 10.65 -4.05
CA PRO A 230 -3.14 10.25 -5.44
C PRO A 230 -1.66 10.38 -5.85
N VAL A 231 -1.20 9.45 -6.69
CA VAL A 231 0.18 9.40 -7.20
C VAL A 231 0.60 10.72 -7.87
N LYS A 232 -0.31 11.49 -8.45
CA LYS A 232 -0.01 12.80 -9.06
C LYS A 232 0.61 13.82 -8.09
N LEU A 233 0.49 13.60 -6.78
CA LEU A 233 1.09 14.46 -5.75
C LEU A 233 2.52 14.03 -5.37
N LEU A 234 3.02 12.91 -5.92
CA LEU A 234 4.41 12.51 -5.75
C LEU A 234 5.33 13.39 -6.62
N PRO A 235 6.53 13.74 -6.12
CA PRO A 235 7.52 14.44 -6.92
C PRO A 235 8.01 13.59 -8.11
N VAL A 236 8.44 14.25 -9.17
CA VAL A 236 8.87 13.60 -10.42
C VAL A 236 10.02 12.62 -10.20
N ASP A 237 10.95 12.92 -9.29
CA ASP A 237 12.09 12.05 -8.98
C ASP A 237 11.70 10.78 -8.21
N VAL A 238 10.53 10.75 -7.56
CA VAL A 238 9.94 9.53 -7.00
C VAL A 238 9.23 8.72 -8.08
N LEU A 239 8.56 9.40 -9.02
CA LEU A 239 7.89 8.76 -10.16
C LEU A 239 8.87 8.08 -11.13
N SER A 240 10.10 8.56 -11.16
CA SER A 240 11.19 8.07 -12.02
C SER A 240 12.37 7.66 -11.13
N PRO A 241 12.32 6.49 -10.49
CA PRO A 241 13.42 6.04 -9.63
C PRO A 241 14.72 5.92 -10.42
N PRO A 242 15.89 6.04 -9.76
CA PRO A 242 17.18 6.04 -10.43
C PRO A 242 17.36 4.76 -11.27
N LYS A 243 17.80 4.93 -12.51
CA LYS A 243 18.18 3.80 -13.36
C LYS A 243 19.29 3.02 -12.65
N ALA A 244 19.12 1.71 -12.52
CA ALA A 244 20.15 0.84 -11.99
C ALA A 244 21.45 1.05 -12.78
N GLY A 245 22.53 1.49 -12.12
CA GLY A 245 23.85 1.51 -12.71
C GLY A 245 24.56 2.86 -12.83
N ASN A 246 24.63 3.67 -11.77
CA ASN A 246 25.72 4.64 -11.61
C ASN A 246 26.04 4.82 -10.11
N ASN A 247 26.53 3.77 -9.48
CA ASN A 247 27.27 3.92 -8.21
C ASN A 247 28.68 4.43 -8.54
N THR A 248 28.83 5.70 -8.85
CA THR A 248 30.08 6.39 -8.60
C THR A 248 30.12 6.66 -7.08
N SER A 249 30.78 5.77 -6.35
CA SER A 249 31.22 6.07 -4.98
C SER A 249 31.96 7.40 -5.00
N PRO A 250 31.67 8.33 -4.07
CA PRO A 250 32.54 9.48 -3.91
C PRO A 250 33.92 8.95 -3.49
N THR A 251 34.88 9.05 -4.38
CA THR A 251 36.29 8.89 -4.05
C THR A 251 36.61 9.92 -2.98
N SER A 252 36.89 9.43 -1.77
CA SER A 252 37.50 10.26 -0.72
C SER A 252 38.89 10.64 -1.18
N GLU A 253 39.04 11.83 -1.75
CA GLU A 253 40.35 12.50 -1.81
C GLU A 253 40.75 12.83 -0.37
N MET A 254 41.58 11.95 0.19
CA MET A 254 42.36 12.29 1.37
C MET A 254 43.53 13.18 0.88
N ASP A 255 43.35 14.48 1.00
CA ASP A 255 44.46 15.42 0.92
C ASP A 255 45.41 15.17 2.10
N HIS A 256 46.49 14.50 1.79
CA HIS A 256 47.70 14.47 2.62
C HIS A 256 48.42 15.82 2.51
N ALA A 257 48.11 16.73 3.40
CA ALA A 257 49.03 17.84 3.67
C ALA A 257 50.06 17.41 4.72
N HIS A 258 51.29 17.29 4.33
CA HIS A 258 52.53 17.26 5.14
C HIS A 258 53.24 18.63 5.02
N PRO A 259 54.20 18.88 5.89
CA PRO A 259 54.18 19.37 7.30
C PRO A 259 54.35 20.86 7.40
#